data_063be12aecb4decde40be9b38b3b9737
#
_entry.id   063be12aecb4decde40be9b38b3b9737
#
_cell.length_a   1.000
_cell.length_b   1.000
_cell.length_c   1.000
_cell.angle_alpha   90.00
_cell.angle_beta   90.00
_cell.angle_gamma   90.00
#
_symmetry.space_group_name_H-M   'P 1'
#
loop_
_entity.id
_entity.type
_entity.pdbx_description
1 polymer ?
#
loop_
_entity_poly.entity_id
_entity_poly.type
_entity_poly.pdbx_seq_one_letter_code
_entity_poly.pdbx_strand_id
1 'polypeptide(L)'
;MQDPWVGELSEGEILSAILRELGPSAAEVGPGDDAAVLPASDGRVVATVDTLVHGPDFRLAWSSGFDLGWKAAAVNLADIAAMGARPTSLLVALAMPDATRLSFVVDLARGLRAGCEALAPGCVVEGGDLTVSDVLTVAVTALGTLEGRPAVRRSGARPGDVVAATGRLGDAARGLRLLFDRFRDAAGNPIAV
;
A
#
# COMPACT_ATOMS: atom_id res chain seq x y z
N MET A 1 -3.26 1.11 -28.14
CA MET A 1 -1.87 0.75 -27.75
C MET A 1 -1.94 -0.61 -27.11
N GLN A 2 -0.96 -1.48 -27.38
CA GLN A 2 -0.87 -2.81 -26.78
C GLN A 2 -0.42 -2.64 -25.34
N ASP A 3 -1.02 -3.37 -24.39
CA ASP A 3 -0.63 -3.40 -22.98
C ASP A 3 0.53 -4.41 -22.82
N PRO A 4 1.79 -3.94 -22.65
CA PRO A 4 2.95 -4.82 -22.63
C PRO A 4 3.06 -5.61 -21.34
N TRP A 5 3.79 -6.74 -21.39
CA TRP A 5 4.24 -7.43 -20.19
C TRP A 5 5.45 -6.70 -19.59
N VAL A 6 5.57 -6.70 -18.25
CA VAL A 6 6.73 -6.04 -17.59
C VAL A 6 8.06 -6.67 -18.00
N GLY A 7 8.10 -7.96 -18.28
CA GLY A 7 9.31 -8.63 -18.81
C GLY A 7 9.73 -8.21 -20.23
N GLU A 8 8.89 -7.43 -20.95
CA GLU A 8 9.20 -6.85 -22.27
C GLU A 8 9.80 -5.43 -22.15
N LEU A 9 9.82 -4.86 -20.95
CA LEU A 9 10.19 -3.47 -20.67
C LEU A 9 11.45 -3.40 -19.83
N SER A 10 12.20 -2.32 -19.99
CA SER A 10 13.25 -1.95 -19.05
C SER A 10 12.65 -1.45 -17.74
N GLU A 11 13.39 -1.57 -16.64
CA GLU A 11 13.02 -1.02 -15.34
C GLU A 11 12.68 0.47 -15.42
N GLY A 12 13.47 1.26 -16.18
CA GLY A 12 13.24 2.69 -16.35
C GLY A 12 11.92 3.02 -17.05
N GLU A 13 11.45 2.18 -17.98
CA GLU A 13 10.14 2.35 -18.62
C GLU A 13 9.00 2.07 -17.64
N ILE A 14 9.14 1.02 -16.81
CA ILE A 14 8.17 0.68 -15.76
C ILE A 14 8.11 1.79 -14.71
N LEU A 15 9.26 2.21 -14.19
CA LEU A 15 9.37 3.31 -13.22
C LEU A 15 8.77 4.60 -13.76
N SER A 16 9.05 4.94 -15.01
CA SER A 16 8.48 6.15 -15.65
C SER A 16 6.96 6.09 -15.73
N ALA A 17 6.37 4.92 -15.93
CA ALA A 17 4.91 4.75 -15.93
C ALA A 17 4.33 4.88 -14.51
N ILE A 18 4.97 4.27 -13.51
CA ILE A 18 4.57 4.35 -12.10
C ILE A 18 4.62 5.79 -11.59
N LEU A 19 5.75 6.48 -11.78
CA LEU A 19 5.99 7.83 -11.25
C LEU A 19 5.01 8.86 -11.81
N ARG A 20 4.56 8.70 -13.06
CA ARG A 20 3.50 9.55 -13.63
C ARG A 20 2.18 9.45 -12.84
N GLU A 21 1.87 8.29 -12.31
CA GLU A 21 0.62 8.07 -11.56
C GLU A 21 0.73 8.47 -10.09
N LEU A 22 1.91 8.36 -9.48
CA LEU A 22 2.13 8.73 -8.08
C LEU A 22 2.05 10.23 -7.82
N GLY A 23 2.35 11.04 -8.82
CA GLY A 23 2.34 12.51 -8.70
C GLY A 23 3.65 13.07 -8.11
N PRO A 24 3.67 14.36 -7.71
CA PRO A 24 4.88 15.01 -7.23
C PRO A 24 5.32 14.49 -5.86
N SER A 25 6.63 14.34 -5.68
CA SER A 25 7.27 14.06 -4.39
C SER A 25 7.16 15.26 -3.44
N ALA A 26 7.04 14.99 -2.13
CA ALA A 26 7.14 15.97 -1.06
C ALA A 26 8.50 15.93 -0.34
N ALA A 27 9.40 15.04 -0.75
CA ALA A 27 10.73 14.88 -0.19
C ALA A 27 11.66 16.01 -0.63
N GLU A 28 12.71 16.28 0.14
CA GLU A 28 13.83 17.14 -0.25
C GLU A 28 14.62 16.51 -1.41
N VAL A 29 14.82 15.19 -1.35
CA VAL A 29 15.27 14.34 -2.46
C VAL A 29 14.28 13.20 -2.59
N GLY A 30 13.58 13.12 -3.73
CA GLY A 30 12.55 12.13 -4.01
C GLY A 30 13.02 11.03 -4.97
N PRO A 31 12.05 10.34 -5.62
CA PRO A 31 12.35 9.25 -6.55
C PRO A 31 13.28 9.68 -7.71
N GLY A 32 14.31 8.86 -8.01
CA GLY A 32 15.28 9.09 -9.08
C GLY A 32 16.73 9.20 -8.60
N ASP A 33 16.94 9.21 -7.28
CA ASP A 33 18.27 9.08 -6.66
C ASP A 33 18.34 7.77 -5.85
N ASP A 34 19.50 7.41 -5.32
CA ASP A 34 19.74 6.17 -4.57
C ASP A 34 18.91 6.06 -3.27
N ALA A 35 18.49 7.21 -2.72
CA ALA A 35 17.65 7.27 -1.52
C ALA A 35 16.83 8.56 -1.46
N ALA A 36 15.68 8.51 -0.77
CA ALA A 36 14.89 9.70 -0.46
C ALA A 36 15.41 10.42 0.79
N VAL A 37 15.40 11.77 0.76
CA VAL A 37 15.67 12.61 1.95
C VAL A 37 14.35 13.19 2.44
N LEU A 38 13.91 12.74 3.61
CA LEU A 38 12.61 13.05 4.18
C LEU A 38 12.75 13.95 5.42
N PRO A 39 11.92 14.98 5.60
CA PRO A 39 11.95 15.80 6.79
C PRO A 39 11.42 15.06 8.03
N ALA A 40 12.13 15.16 9.14
CA ALA A 40 11.70 14.68 10.45
C ALA A 40 11.49 15.89 11.38
N SER A 41 10.30 16.46 11.36
CA SER A 41 9.99 17.77 11.97
C SER A 41 10.24 17.90 13.47
N ASP A 42 10.17 16.79 14.22
CA ASP A 42 10.44 16.75 15.67
C ASP A 42 11.61 15.83 16.05
N GLY A 43 12.43 15.43 15.07
CA GLY A 43 13.60 14.54 15.26
C GLY A 43 13.20 13.07 15.55
N ARG A 44 11.91 12.72 15.42
CA ARG A 44 11.39 11.35 15.61
C ARG A 44 10.60 10.91 14.39
N VAL A 45 10.75 9.65 14.03
CA VAL A 45 10.01 9.00 12.94
C VAL A 45 9.24 7.82 13.52
N VAL A 46 7.95 7.73 13.21
CA VAL A 46 7.17 6.50 13.39
C VAL A 46 7.26 5.72 12.10
N ALA A 47 7.63 4.45 12.18
CA ALA A 47 7.78 3.59 11.02
C ALA A 47 7.07 2.26 11.25
N THR A 48 6.42 1.75 10.20
CA THR A 48 5.85 0.40 10.14
C THR A 48 6.09 -0.18 8.75
N VAL A 49 5.94 -1.50 8.61
CA VAL A 49 6.00 -2.18 7.32
C VAL A 49 5.03 -3.35 7.31
N ASP A 50 4.21 -3.42 6.24
CA ASP A 50 3.38 -4.57 5.93
C ASP A 50 3.70 -5.12 4.54
N THR A 51 3.56 -6.43 4.41
CA THR A 51 3.78 -7.15 3.16
C THR A 51 2.50 -7.86 2.74
N LEU A 52 2.11 -7.69 1.48
CA LEU A 52 0.99 -8.37 0.85
C LEU A 52 1.52 -9.37 -0.18
N VAL A 53 1.23 -10.65 0.00
CA VAL A 53 1.66 -11.74 -0.88
C VAL A 53 0.45 -12.32 -1.62
N HIS A 54 0.58 -12.51 -2.94
CA HIS A 54 -0.46 -13.16 -3.74
C HIS A 54 -0.74 -14.58 -3.21
N GLY A 55 -2.01 -14.87 -3.00
CA GLY A 55 -2.48 -16.13 -2.42
C GLY A 55 -2.95 -15.96 -0.97
N PRO A 56 -2.09 -15.79 0.01
CA PRO A 56 -2.54 -15.59 1.40
C PRO A 56 -3.26 -14.25 1.62
N ASP A 57 -2.74 -13.13 1.10
CA ASP A 57 -3.22 -11.79 1.48
C ASP A 57 -4.19 -11.19 0.47
N PHE A 58 -4.10 -11.57 -0.78
CA PHE A 58 -4.99 -11.16 -1.86
C PHE A 58 -5.04 -12.20 -2.99
N ARG A 59 -6.03 -12.07 -3.86
CA ARG A 59 -6.18 -12.92 -5.06
C ARG A 59 -6.46 -12.04 -6.27
N LEU A 60 -5.68 -12.21 -7.33
CA LEU A 60 -5.83 -11.45 -8.58
C LEU A 60 -7.20 -11.65 -9.25
N ALA A 61 -7.85 -12.79 -8.99
CA ALA A 61 -9.21 -13.02 -9.46
C ALA A 61 -10.25 -12.09 -8.78
N TRP A 62 -9.93 -11.53 -7.60
CA TRP A 62 -10.86 -10.71 -6.80
C TRP A 62 -10.41 -9.26 -6.63
N SER A 63 -9.19 -8.92 -7.01
CA SER A 63 -8.61 -7.60 -6.80
C SER A 63 -7.90 -7.12 -8.05
N SER A 64 -8.25 -5.94 -8.50
CA SER A 64 -7.50 -5.22 -9.52
C SER A 64 -6.17 -4.67 -8.95
N GLY A 65 -5.31 -4.14 -9.83
CA GLY A 65 -4.12 -3.41 -9.40
C GLY A 65 -4.48 -2.23 -8.50
N PHE A 66 -5.54 -1.49 -8.86
CA PHE A 66 -6.04 -0.36 -8.08
C PHE A 66 -6.46 -0.77 -6.65
N ASP A 67 -7.27 -1.84 -6.53
CA ASP A 67 -7.72 -2.34 -5.22
C ASP A 67 -6.54 -2.78 -4.35
N LEU A 68 -5.53 -3.43 -4.96
CA LEU A 68 -4.32 -3.86 -4.25
C LEU A 68 -3.49 -2.66 -3.77
N GLY A 69 -3.30 -1.65 -4.61
CA GLY A 69 -2.60 -0.42 -4.23
C GLY A 69 -3.31 0.34 -3.12
N TRP A 70 -4.63 0.49 -3.22
CA TRP A 70 -5.45 1.09 -2.17
C TRP A 70 -5.31 0.33 -0.84
N LYS A 71 -5.44 -1.00 -0.87
CA LYS A 71 -5.28 -1.85 0.32
C LYS A 71 -3.89 -1.68 0.93
N ALA A 72 -2.84 -1.72 0.11
CA ALA A 72 -1.45 -1.60 0.54
C ALA A 72 -1.19 -0.26 1.25
N ALA A 73 -1.75 0.85 0.73
CA ALA A 73 -1.71 2.14 1.41
C ALA A 73 -2.50 2.09 2.73
N ALA A 74 -3.76 1.65 2.68
CA ALA A 74 -4.68 1.73 3.81
C ALA A 74 -4.20 0.98 5.06
N VAL A 75 -3.66 -0.24 4.91
CA VAL A 75 -3.20 -1.05 6.06
C VAL A 75 -2.01 -0.37 6.75
N ASN A 76 -1.04 0.12 5.99
CA ASN A 76 0.14 0.79 6.52
C ASN A 76 -0.18 2.17 7.14
N LEU A 77 -1.04 2.95 6.50
CA LEU A 77 -1.49 4.24 7.03
C LEU A 77 -2.26 4.08 8.36
N ALA A 78 -3.03 3.00 8.48
CA ALA A 78 -3.76 2.67 9.70
C ALA A 78 -2.82 2.42 10.89
N ASP A 79 -1.68 1.75 10.69
CA ASP A 79 -0.69 1.51 11.74
C ASP A 79 -0.05 2.80 12.24
N ILE A 80 0.33 3.68 11.32
CA ILE A 80 0.84 5.02 11.68
C ILE A 80 -0.20 5.79 12.49
N ALA A 81 -1.46 5.78 12.05
CA ALA A 81 -2.56 6.45 12.75
C ALA A 81 -2.82 5.84 14.14
N ALA A 82 -2.73 4.50 14.27
CA ALA A 82 -2.88 3.80 15.56
C ALA A 82 -1.84 4.23 16.59
N MET A 83 -0.66 4.66 16.15
CA MET A 83 0.38 5.23 17.02
C MET A 83 0.15 6.70 17.39
N GLY A 84 -0.96 7.31 16.94
CA GLY A 84 -1.26 8.73 17.12
C GLY A 84 -0.38 9.65 16.25
N ALA A 85 0.26 9.10 15.24
CA ALA A 85 1.10 9.81 14.30
C ALA A 85 0.34 10.20 13.03
N ARG A 86 0.81 11.22 12.33
CA ARG A 86 0.34 11.59 10.99
C ARG A 86 1.26 10.94 9.96
N PRO A 87 0.74 10.14 9.02
CA PRO A 87 1.54 9.59 7.93
C PRO A 87 2.16 10.70 7.07
N THR A 88 3.39 10.49 6.61
CA THR A 88 4.12 11.44 5.77
C THR A 88 4.56 10.85 4.44
N SER A 89 5.00 9.61 4.44
CA SER A 89 5.64 9.01 3.27
C SER A 89 5.46 7.51 3.23
N LEU A 90 5.39 6.95 2.02
CA LEU A 90 5.46 5.51 1.75
C LEU A 90 6.70 5.20 0.90
N LEU A 91 7.35 4.07 1.20
CA LEU A 91 8.33 3.42 0.33
C LEU A 91 7.77 2.05 -0.07
N VAL A 92 7.79 1.72 -1.36
CA VAL A 92 7.11 0.54 -1.90
C VAL A 92 8.10 -0.37 -2.61
N ALA A 93 8.33 -1.56 -2.07
CA ALA A 93 9.04 -2.63 -2.78
C ALA A 93 8.02 -3.54 -3.48
N LEU A 94 8.14 -3.68 -4.80
CA LEU A 94 7.26 -4.46 -5.65
C LEU A 94 8.06 -5.58 -6.33
N ALA A 95 7.83 -6.81 -5.89
CA ALA A 95 8.35 -8.01 -6.54
C ALA A 95 7.23 -8.65 -7.38
N MET A 96 7.47 -8.90 -8.67
CA MET A 96 6.42 -9.32 -9.59
C MET A 96 6.94 -10.25 -10.69
N PRO A 97 6.07 -11.16 -11.20
CA PRO A 97 6.42 -11.99 -12.37
C PRO A 97 6.58 -11.15 -13.63
N ASP A 98 7.51 -11.56 -14.50
CA ASP A 98 7.71 -10.97 -15.85
C ASP A 98 6.41 -10.94 -16.68
N ALA A 99 5.52 -11.91 -16.45
CA ALA A 99 4.20 -11.99 -17.06
C ALA A 99 3.14 -11.08 -16.38
N THR A 100 3.56 -10.04 -15.66
CA THR A 100 2.64 -9.00 -15.15
C THR A 100 2.41 -7.94 -16.23
N ARG A 101 1.17 -7.48 -16.37
CA ARG A 101 0.86 -6.40 -17.32
C ARG A 101 1.27 -5.06 -16.76
N LEU A 102 1.79 -4.18 -17.60
CA LEU A 102 2.14 -2.81 -17.20
C LEU A 102 0.90 -2.06 -16.67
N SER A 103 -0.26 -2.24 -17.29
CA SER A 103 -1.51 -1.63 -16.84
C SER A 103 -1.85 -1.98 -15.38
N PHE A 104 -1.60 -3.22 -14.96
CA PHE A 104 -1.79 -3.64 -13.57
C PHE A 104 -0.89 -2.87 -12.60
N VAL A 105 0.40 -2.69 -12.96
CA VAL A 105 1.36 -1.95 -12.14
C VAL A 105 1.00 -0.46 -12.05
N VAL A 106 0.57 0.12 -13.18
CA VAL A 106 0.07 1.50 -13.24
C VAL A 106 -1.18 1.68 -12.39
N ASP A 107 -2.12 0.75 -12.44
CA ASP A 107 -3.33 0.80 -11.60
C ASP A 107 -3.01 0.62 -10.12
N LEU A 108 -2.00 -0.20 -9.76
CA LEU A 108 -1.51 -0.32 -8.40
C LEU A 108 -0.95 1.03 -7.90
N ALA A 109 -0.16 1.72 -8.71
CA ALA A 109 0.35 3.05 -8.37
C ALA A 109 -0.78 4.07 -8.19
N ARG A 110 -1.81 4.05 -9.04
CA ARG A 110 -3.04 4.86 -8.89
C ARG A 110 -3.76 4.56 -7.58
N GLY A 111 -3.89 3.28 -7.23
CA GLY A 111 -4.50 2.84 -5.98
C GLY A 111 -3.75 3.32 -4.74
N LEU A 112 -2.41 3.22 -4.73
CA LEU A 112 -1.54 3.76 -3.68
C LEU A 112 -1.77 5.26 -3.50
N ARG A 113 -1.68 6.02 -4.59
CA ARG A 113 -1.92 7.47 -4.58
C ARG A 113 -3.30 7.82 -4.06
N ALA A 114 -4.35 7.21 -4.59
CA ALA A 114 -5.73 7.47 -4.19
C ALA A 114 -5.96 7.12 -2.70
N GLY A 115 -5.36 6.04 -2.19
CA GLY A 115 -5.38 5.68 -0.78
C GLY A 115 -4.72 6.75 0.11
N CYS A 116 -3.55 7.25 -0.29
CA CYS A 116 -2.88 8.35 0.42
C CYS A 116 -3.74 9.63 0.42
N GLU A 117 -4.23 10.06 -0.75
CA GLU A 117 -5.06 11.25 -0.88
C GLU A 117 -6.32 11.20 -0.01
N ALA A 118 -6.98 10.06 0.07
CA ALA A 118 -8.22 9.89 0.81
C ALA A 118 -8.04 9.71 2.32
N LEU A 119 -6.99 8.97 2.75
CA LEU A 119 -6.82 8.54 4.14
C LEU A 119 -5.78 9.36 4.90
N ALA A 120 -4.81 9.92 4.22
CA ALA A 120 -3.72 10.69 4.81
C ALA A 120 -3.28 11.83 3.87
N PRO A 121 -4.10 12.89 3.68
CA PRO A 121 -3.76 14.00 2.80
C PRO A 121 -2.37 14.57 3.10
N GLY A 122 -1.53 14.67 2.07
CA GLY A 122 -0.14 15.09 2.19
C GLY A 122 0.87 13.95 2.39
N CYS A 123 0.41 12.70 2.57
CA CYS A 123 1.27 11.51 2.48
C CYS A 123 1.39 11.11 1.01
N VAL A 124 2.61 10.81 0.56
CA VAL A 124 2.91 10.40 -0.82
C VAL A 124 3.90 9.23 -0.85
N VAL A 125 3.98 8.58 -2.00
CA VAL A 125 5.02 7.55 -2.24
C VAL A 125 6.30 8.27 -2.67
N GLU A 126 7.37 8.09 -1.88
CA GLU A 126 8.64 8.81 -2.04
C GLU A 126 9.77 7.93 -2.59
N GLY A 127 9.51 6.65 -2.82
CA GLY A 127 10.50 5.74 -3.37
C GLY A 127 10.09 4.29 -3.25
N GLY A 128 11.01 3.41 -3.62
CA GLY A 128 10.78 1.98 -3.56
C GLY A 128 11.79 1.21 -4.38
N ASP A 129 11.44 -0.04 -4.69
CA ASP A 129 12.25 -0.96 -5.46
C ASP A 129 11.36 -1.82 -6.37
N LEU A 130 11.88 -2.19 -7.53
CA LEU A 130 11.24 -3.12 -8.45
C LEU A 130 12.13 -4.35 -8.65
N THR A 131 11.57 -5.54 -8.51
CA THR A 131 12.33 -6.76 -8.77
C THR A 131 11.45 -7.84 -9.38
N VAL A 132 12.09 -8.78 -10.08
CA VAL A 132 11.42 -9.96 -10.64
C VAL A 132 11.29 -11.04 -9.59
N SER A 133 10.12 -11.67 -9.52
CA SER A 133 9.82 -12.78 -8.62
C SER A 133 8.72 -13.66 -9.20
N ASP A 134 8.70 -14.94 -8.84
CA ASP A 134 7.63 -15.86 -9.25
C ASP A 134 6.27 -15.51 -8.59
N VAL A 135 6.29 -14.77 -7.49
CA VAL A 135 5.09 -14.43 -6.71
C VAL A 135 4.97 -12.92 -6.58
N LEU A 136 3.82 -12.38 -7.01
CA LEU A 136 3.52 -10.97 -6.83
C LEU A 136 3.45 -10.63 -5.33
N THR A 137 4.34 -9.75 -4.91
CA THR A 137 4.48 -9.30 -3.52
C THR A 137 4.63 -7.79 -3.47
N VAL A 138 3.91 -7.15 -2.58
CA VAL A 138 3.97 -5.71 -2.34
C VAL A 138 4.33 -5.48 -0.88
N ALA A 139 5.53 -4.99 -0.59
CA ALA A 139 5.94 -4.56 0.73
C ALA A 139 5.93 -3.04 0.80
N VAL A 140 5.25 -2.48 1.78
CA VAL A 140 5.14 -1.03 1.97
C VAL A 140 5.68 -0.65 3.33
N THR A 141 6.68 0.23 3.35
CA THR A 141 7.13 0.90 4.56
C THR A 141 6.41 2.24 4.65
N ALA A 142 5.69 2.48 5.75
CA ALA A 142 5.09 3.77 6.02
C ALA A 142 5.86 4.52 7.10
N LEU A 143 6.03 5.82 6.87
CA LEU A 143 6.68 6.74 7.79
C LEU A 143 5.67 7.80 8.25
N GLY A 144 5.84 8.28 9.48
CA GLY A 144 4.97 9.30 10.04
C GLY A 144 5.66 10.14 11.11
N THR A 145 5.01 11.24 11.46
CA THR A 145 5.47 12.19 12.47
C THR A 145 4.48 12.30 13.62
N LEU A 146 5.00 12.41 14.83
CA LEU A 146 4.19 12.66 16.03
C LEU A 146 3.89 14.16 16.23
N GLU A 147 4.56 15.04 15.53
CA GLU A 147 4.39 16.49 15.64
C GLU A 147 4.51 16.99 17.10
N GLY A 148 5.51 16.46 17.82
CA GLY A 148 5.75 16.78 19.23
C GLY A 148 4.89 16.00 20.23
N ARG A 149 3.85 15.29 19.79
CA ARG A 149 2.94 14.53 20.67
C ARG A 149 3.60 13.25 21.20
N PRO A 150 3.15 12.70 22.35
CA PRO A 150 3.54 11.36 22.78
C PRO A 150 2.92 10.29 21.85
N ALA A 151 3.64 9.17 21.67
CA ALA A 151 3.11 8.03 20.92
C ALA A 151 1.97 7.35 21.70
N VAL A 152 0.89 6.99 21.00
CA VAL A 152 -0.17 6.14 21.53
C VAL A 152 0.31 4.69 21.50
N ARG A 153 0.14 3.97 22.60
CA ARG A 153 0.63 2.59 22.77
C ARG A 153 -0.50 1.65 23.16
N ARG A 154 -0.39 0.38 22.78
CA ARG A 154 -1.31 -0.69 23.22
C ARG A 154 -1.41 -0.79 24.74
N SER A 155 -0.30 -0.55 25.47
CA SER A 155 -0.24 -0.55 26.93
C SER A 155 -0.76 0.75 27.58
N GLY A 156 -1.30 1.70 26.79
CA GLY A 156 -1.77 2.99 27.30
C GLY A 156 -3.17 2.94 27.90
N ALA A 157 -3.97 1.94 27.56
CA ALA A 157 -5.35 1.81 28.04
C ALA A 157 -5.43 1.58 29.56
N ARG A 158 -6.43 2.18 30.21
CA ARG A 158 -6.64 2.14 31.67
C ARG A 158 -8.06 1.72 32.00
N PRO A 159 -8.30 1.11 33.18
CA PRO A 159 -9.66 0.89 33.66
C PRO A 159 -10.45 2.21 33.72
N GLY A 160 -11.63 2.21 33.11
CA GLY A 160 -12.48 3.40 32.98
C GLY A 160 -12.41 4.08 31.60
N ASP A 161 -11.47 3.69 30.74
CA ASP A 161 -11.47 4.15 29.35
C ASP A 161 -12.67 3.58 28.57
N VAL A 162 -13.16 4.37 27.61
CA VAL A 162 -14.29 3.98 26.75
C VAL A 162 -13.77 3.42 25.45
N VAL A 163 -14.27 2.25 25.05
CA VAL A 163 -14.04 1.68 23.73
C VAL A 163 -14.95 2.39 22.73
N ALA A 164 -14.35 3.05 21.74
CA ALA A 164 -15.09 3.72 20.67
C ALA A 164 -14.75 3.10 19.30
N ALA A 165 -15.74 3.11 18.41
CA ALA A 165 -15.59 2.68 17.02
C ALA A 165 -16.23 3.71 16.10
N THR A 166 -15.62 3.96 14.93
CA THR A 166 -16.18 4.81 13.89
C THR A 166 -16.44 3.99 12.63
N GLY A 167 -17.43 4.42 11.84
CA GLY A 167 -17.78 3.72 10.60
C GLY A 167 -18.55 2.42 10.85
N ARG A 168 -18.56 1.56 9.83
CA ARG A 168 -19.29 0.28 9.84
C ARG A 168 -18.31 -0.86 10.04
N LEU A 169 -18.48 -1.59 11.13
CA LEU A 169 -17.68 -2.78 11.44
C LEU A 169 -18.26 -4.01 10.73
N GLY A 170 -17.36 -4.88 10.23
CA GLY A 170 -17.71 -6.20 9.69
C GLY A 170 -17.98 -6.23 8.18
N ASP A 171 -18.08 -5.12 7.47
CA ASP A 171 -18.35 -5.10 6.03
C ASP A 171 -17.24 -5.82 5.23
N ALA A 172 -15.97 -5.60 5.56
CA ALA A 172 -14.83 -6.28 4.93
C ALA A 172 -14.87 -7.80 5.15
N ALA A 173 -15.14 -8.23 6.38
CA ALA A 173 -15.27 -9.66 6.72
C ALA A 173 -16.45 -10.32 5.98
N ARG A 174 -17.58 -9.61 5.88
CA ARG A 174 -18.74 -10.08 5.13
C ARG A 174 -18.44 -10.18 3.63
N GLY A 175 -17.79 -9.18 3.05
CA GLY A 175 -17.38 -9.19 1.65
C GLY A 175 -16.44 -10.36 1.36
N LEU A 176 -15.41 -10.54 2.18
CA LEU A 176 -14.47 -11.65 2.07
C LEU A 176 -15.17 -13.01 2.14
N ARG A 177 -16.12 -13.20 3.08
CA ARG A 177 -16.90 -14.42 3.16
C ARG A 177 -17.70 -14.68 1.89
N LEU A 178 -18.35 -13.66 1.31
CA LEU A 178 -19.09 -13.80 0.06
C LEU A 178 -18.19 -14.22 -1.09
N LEU A 179 -16.96 -13.67 -1.17
CA LEU A 179 -15.97 -14.07 -2.17
C LEU A 179 -15.60 -15.56 -2.02
N PHE A 180 -15.34 -16.01 -0.80
CA PHE A 180 -15.01 -17.42 -0.53
C PHE A 180 -16.20 -18.37 -0.75
N ASP A 181 -17.41 -17.94 -0.51
CA ASP A 181 -18.61 -18.78 -0.65
C ASP A 181 -19.09 -18.89 -2.10
N ARG A 182 -18.92 -17.83 -2.93
CA ARG A 182 -19.57 -17.72 -4.24
C ARG A 182 -18.65 -17.66 -5.43
N PHE A 183 -17.39 -17.25 -5.25
CA PHE A 183 -16.45 -16.99 -6.34
C PHE A 183 -15.28 -17.97 -6.31
N ARG A 184 -15.64 -19.27 -6.29
CA ARG A 184 -14.70 -20.40 -6.40
C ARG A 184 -15.23 -21.42 -7.39
N ASP A 185 -14.32 -22.10 -8.09
CA ASP A 185 -14.64 -23.27 -8.89
C ASP A 185 -14.86 -24.52 -8.02
N ALA A 186 -15.21 -25.65 -8.64
CA ALA A 186 -15.43 -26.91 -7.93
C ALA A 186 -14.18 -27.46 -7.23
N ALA A 187 -12.99 -27.04 -7.62
CA ALA A 187 -11.72 -27.39 -6.98
C ALA A 187 -11.34 -26.40 -5.84
N GLY A 188 -12.16 -25.35 -5.63
CA GLY A 188 -11.93 -24.35 -4.60
C GLY A 188 -10.99 -23.19 -5.02
N ASN A 189 -10.60 -23.13 -6.30
CA ASN A 189 -9.77 -22.02 -6.79
C ASN A 189 -10.62 -20.75 -6.96
N PRO A 190 -10.06 -19.56 -6.70
CA PRO A 190 -10.77 -18.30 -6.91
C PRO A 190 -11.06 -18.07 -8.40
N ILE A 191 -12.30 -17.67 -8.72
CA ILE A 191 -12.72 -17.24 -10.05
C ILE A 191 -13.07 -15.76 -10.02
N ALA A 192 -13.06 -15.12 -11.18
CA ALA A 192 -13.36 -13.69 -11.31
C ALA A 192 -14.74 -13.33 -10.76
N VAL A 193 -14.85 -12.14 -10.18
CA VAL A 193 -16.08 -11.54 -9.69
C VAL A 193 -16.87 -10.91 -10.82
#